data_b88a5c722630518d75cae57085f95e8d
#
_entry.id   b88a5c722630518d75cae57085f95e8d
#
_cell.length_a   1.000
_cell.length_b   1.000
_cell.length_c   1.000
_cell.angle_alpha   90.00
_cell.angle_beta   90.00
_cell.angle_gamma   90.00
#
_symmetry.space_group_name_H-M   'P 1'
#
loop_
_entity.id
_entity.type
_entity.pdbx_description
1 polymer ?
#
loop_
_entity_poly.entity_id
_entity_poly.type
_entity_poly.pdbx_seq_one_letter_code
_entity_poly.pdbx_strand_id
1 'polypeptide(L)'
;MDANLPTPTDRSSFTAALADVLADHATMRRLASNATRHPGAISIDAMMSIADIMAKHELFEARLFATPFLTRTPGSVLSTTTQVRMRCRDFITGNHHLPDTNAAAALFVEALLTHIAAEEAWFAREQQYRTEHPWADA
;
A
#
# COMPACT_ATOMS: atom_id res chain seq x y z
N MET A 1 -11.58 -15.05 -7.21
CA MET A 1 -12.44 -14.33 -6.39
C MET A 1 -11.79 -13.88 -5.12
N ASP A 2 -10.90 -12.94 -5.30
CA ASP A 2 -10.06 -12.45 -4.21
C ASP A 2 -10.87 -11.79 -3.10
N ALA A 3 -12.07 -11.27 -3.44
CA ALA A 3 -12.97 -10.68 -2.44
C ALA A 3 -13.42 -11.67 -1.36
N ASN A 4 -13.29 -12.97 -1.63
CA ASN A 4 -13.71 -14.01 -0.71
C ASN A 4 -12.58 -14.66 0.06
N LEU A 5 -11.37 -14.08 -0.02
CA LEU A 5 -10.24 -14.58 0.76
C LEU A 5 -10.54 -14.49 2.26
N PRO A 6 -10.27 -15.55 3.02
CA PRO A 6 -10.52 -15.51 4.46
C PRO A 6 -9.57 -14.57 5.18
N THR A 7 -10.03 -14.00 6.28
CA THR A 7 -9.16 -13.28 7.21
C THR A 7 -8.20 -14.27 7.85
N PRO A 8 -6.88 -13.98 7.91
CA PRO A 8 -5.94 -14.85 8.59
C PRO A 8 -6.32 -15.05 10.06
N THR A 9 -6.41 -16.30 10.48
CA THR A 9 -6.80 -16.66 11.84
C THR A 9 -5.67 -17.27 12.64
N ASP A 10 -4.58 -17.65 11.98
CA ASP A 10 -3.40 -18.18 12.65
C ASP A 10 -2.14 -17.42 12.22
N ARG A 11 -1.07 -17.63 12.98
CA ARG A 11 0.20 -16.95 12.79
C ARG A 11 0.83 -17.23 11.44
N SER A 12 0.76 -18.47 10.98
CA SER A 12 1.34 -18.87 9.70
C SER A 12 0.64 -18.18 8.54
N SER A 13 -0.69 -18.17 8.54
CA SER A 13 -1.50 -17.48 7.52
C SER A 13 -1.26 -15.99 7.55
N PHE A 14 -1.13 -15.41 8.74
CA PHE A 14 -0.83 -13.98 8.87
C PHE A 14 0.54 -13.66 8.27
N THR A 15 1.56 -14.45 8.58
CA THR A 15 2.92 -14.24 8.05
C THR A 15 2.92 -14.33 6.53
N ALA A 16 2.19 -15.30 5.95
CA ALA A 16 2.07 -15.43 4.51
C ALA A 16 1.36 -14.24 3.89
N ALA A 17 0.27 -13.76 4.49
CA ALA A 17 -0.47 -12.59 4.02
C ALA A 17 0.40 -11.33 4.07
N LEU A 18 1.16 -11.15 5.14
CA LEU A 18 2.09 -10.03 5.27
C LEU A 18 3.16 -10.07 4.18
N ALA A 19 3.71 -11.26 3.89
CA ALA A 19 4.69 -11.42 2.82
C ALA A 19 4.12 -11.01 1.46
N ASP A 20 2.86 -11.33 1.18
CA ASP A 20 2.18 -10.93 -0.05
C ASP A 20 2.03 -9.41 -0.14
N VAL A 21 1.67 -8.76 0.96
CA VAL A 21 1.58 -7.30 1.02
C VAL A 21 2.93 -6.66 0.72
N LEU A 22 4.00 -7.16 1.33
CA LEU A 22 5.35 -6.63 1.11
C LEU A 22 5.83 -6.87 -0.33
N ALA A 23 5.46 -7.99 -0.94
CA ALA A 23 5.78 -8.28 -2.33
C ALA A 23 5.09 -7.28 -3.28
N ASP A 24 3.83 -6.95 -3.01
CA ASP A 24 3.11 -5.92 -3.77
C ASP A 24 3.78 -4.55 -3.63
N HIS A 25 4.21 -4.19 -2.42
CA HIS A 25 4.96 -2.96 -2.19
C HIS A 25 6.22 -2.90 -3.05
N ALA A 26 6.99 -3.98 -3.09
CA ALA A 26 8.21 -4.06 -3.89
C ALA A 26 7.90 -3.87 -5.38
N THR A 27 6.82 -4.50 -5.86
CA THR A 27 6.38 -4.36 -7.26
C THR A 27 5.99 -2.92 -7.57
N MET A 28 5.20 -2.29 -6.70
CA MET A 28 4.79 -0.90 -6.90
C MET A 28 5.97 0.07 -6.86
N ARG A 29 6.93 -0.14 -5.97
CA ARG A 29 8.15 0.67 -5.92
C ARG A 29 8.94 0.56 -7.23
N ARG A 30 9.07 -0.66 -7.76
CA ARG A 30 9.79 -0.89 -9.02
C ARG A 30 9.11 -0.18 -10.17
N LEU A 31 7.78 -0.31 -10.26
CA LEU A 31 7.00 0.35 -11.31
C LEU A 31 7.08 1.87 -11.19
N ALA A 32 7.02 2.41 -9.96
CA ALA A 32 7.15 3.83 -9.72
C ALA A 32 8.52 4.36 -10.11
N SER A 33 9.59 3.63 -9.78
CA SER A 33 10.95 3.98 -10.16
C SER A 33 11.11 4.01 -11.69
N ASN A 34 10.57 3.01 -12.37
CA ASN A 34 10.60 2.97 -13.84
C ASN A 34 9.76 4.08 -14.46
N ALA A 35 8.58 4.34 -13.90
CA ALA A 35 7.67 5.36 -14.41
C ALA A 35 8.28 6.77 -14.32
N THR A 36 9.07 7.04 -13.28
CA THR A 36 9.62 8.35 -13.00
C THR A 36 11.07 8.52 -13.47
N ARG A 37 11.55 7.61 -14.29
CA ARG A 37 12.90 7.69 -14.86
C ARG A 37 13.12 9.01 -15.59
N HIS A 38 12.08 9.54 -16.23
CA HIS A 38 12.05 10.85 -16.83
C HIS A 38 10.94 11.67 -16.17
N PRO A 39 11.28 12.51 -15.17
CA PRO A 39 10.25 13.18 -14.36
C PRO A 39 9.29 14.08 -15.14
N GLY A 40 9.74 14.66 -16.25
CA GLY A 40 8.89 15.47 -17.12
C GLY A 40 7.96 14.66 -18.01
N ALA A 41 8.11 13.33 -18.06
CA ALA A 41 7.33 12.44 -18.90
C ALA A 41 7.11 11.10 -18.20
N ILE A 42 6.32 11.15 -17.10
CA ILE A 42 6.00 9.96 -16.32
C ILE A 42 5.16 8.99 -17.14
N SER A 43 5.52 7.72 -17.13
CA SER A 43 4.80 6.68 -17.87
C SER A 43 3.39 6.49 -17.34
N ILE A 44 2.39 6.86 -18.14
CA ILE A 44 0.98 6.69 -17.80
C ILE A 44 0.63 5.21 -17.66
N ASP A 45 1.14 4.36 -18.57
CA ASP A 45 0.87 2.92 -18.53
C ASP A 45 1.38 2.29 -17.23
N ALA A 46 2.57 2.67 -16.79
CA ALA A 46 3.11 2.18 -15.52
C ALA A 46 2.26 2.64 -14.33
N MET A 47 1.79 3.90 -14.38
CA MET A 47 0.95 4.43 -13.31
C MET A 47 -0.42 3.75 -13.27
N MET A 48 -0.99 3.40 -14.43
CA MET A 48 -2.23 2.64 -14.48
C MET A 48 -2.06 1.22 -13.93
N SER A 49 -0.90 0.60 -14.20
CA SER A 49 -0.58 -0.71 -13.61
C SER A 49 -0.48 -0.64 -12.10
N ILE A 50 0.11 0.43 -11.56
CA ILE A 50 0.17 0.66 -10.11
C ILE A 50 -1.24 0.80 -9.55
N ALA A 51 -2.11 1.56 -10.20
CA ALA A 51 -3.50 1.75 -9.76
C ALA A 51 -4.25 0.42 -9.69
N ASP A 52 -4.04 -0.47 -10.68
CA ASP A 52 -4.65 -1.80 -10.69
C ASP A 52 -4.16 -2.66 -9.53
N ILE A 53 -2.84 -2.63 -9.26
CA ILE A 53 -2.27 -3.36 -8.13
C ILE A 53 -2.84 -2.83 -6.83
N MET A 54 -2.93 -1.51 -6.67
CA MET A 54 -3.49 -0.88 -5.47
C MET A 54 -4.92 -1.33 -5.19
N ALA A 55 -5.77 -1.40 -6.22
CA ALA A 55 -7.16 -1.80 -6.05
C ALA A 55 -7.27 -3.21 -5.46
N LYS A 56 -6.44 -4.14 -5.94
CA LYS A 56 -6.38 -5.52 -5.42
C LYS A 56 -5.74 -5.56 -4.04
N HIS A 57 -4.66 -4.82 -3.87
CA HIS A 57 -3.88 -4.77 -2.64
C HIS A 57 -4.70 -4.27 -1.46
N GLU A 58 -5.60 -3.31 -1.66
CA GLU A 58 -6.47 -2.81 -0.59
C GLU A 58 -7.38 -3.89 -0.02
N LEU A 59 -7.81 -4.83 -0.84
CA LEU A 59 -8.62 -5.96 -0.36
C LEU A 59 -7.81 -6.87 0.56
N PHE A 60 -6.57 -7.14 0.21
CA PHE A 60 -5.68 -7.94 1.07
C PHE A 60 -5.38 -7.21 2.36
N GLU A 61 -5.08 -5.91 2.28
CA GLU A 61 -4.76 -5.10 3.45
C GLU A 61 -5.93 -5.02 4.42
N ALA A 62 -7.13 -4.83 3.93
CA ALA A 62 -8.31 -4.75 4.79
C ALA A 62 -8.46 -6.01 5.66
N ARG A 63 -8.18 -7.17 5.09
CA ARG A 63 -8.23 -8.43 5.83
C ARG A 63 -7.08 -8.55 6.81
N LEU A 64 -5.88 -8.19 6.38
CA LEU A 64 -4.69 -8.25 7.22
C LEU A 64 -4.84 -7.34 8.44
N PHE A 65 -5.35 -6.11 8.23
CA PHE A 65 -5.50 -5.12 9.29
C PHE A 65 -6.62 -5.45 10.27
N ALA A 66 -7.57 -6.31 9.87
CA ALA A 66 -8.66 -6.74 10.73
C ALA A 66 -8.26 -7.89 11.67
N THR A 67 -7.03 -8.42 11.53
CA THR A 67 -6.60 -9.56 12.34
C THR A 67 -6.22 -9.14 13.75
N PRO A 68 -6.27 -10.07 14.75
CA PRO A 68 -5.79 -9.79 16.09
C PRO A 68 -4.26 -9.75 16.18
N PHE A 69 -3.55 -10.04 15.09
CA PHE A 69 -2.09 -10.08 15.06
C PHE A 69 -1.46 -8.72 14.87
N LEU A 70 -2.24 -7.71 14.50
CA LEU A 70 -1.81 -6.33 14.40
C LEU A 70 -2.56 -5.48 15.41
N THR A 71 -1.89 -4.46 15.91
CA THR A 71 -2.56 -3.44 16.73
C THR A 71 -3.47 -2.59 15.86
N ARG A 72 -4.20 -1.68 16.48
CA ARG A 72 -5.03 -0.73 15.75
C ARG A 72 -4.18 0.05 14.75
N THR A 73 -4.69 0.21 13.53
CA THR A 73 -4.00 0.95 12.47
C THR A 73 -3.66 2.37 12.94
N PRO A 74 -2.37 2.77 12.90
CA PRO A 74 -1.97 4.10 13.34
C PRO A 74 -2.57 5.21 12.49
N GLY A 75 -2.74 6.39 13.09
CA GLY A 75 -3.21 7.58 12.36
C GLY A 75 -2.32 7.95 11.18
N SER A 76 -1.01 7.73 11.30
CA SER A 76 -0.07 7.96 10.20
C SER A 76 -0.37 7.11 8.97
N VAL A 77 -0.74 5.83 9.18
CA VAL A 77 -1.12 4.93 8.08
C VAL A 77 -2.48 5.32 7.52
N LEU A 78 -3.46 5.64 8.38
CA LEU A 78 -4.78 6.07 7.94
C LEU A 78 -4.70 7.34 7.10
N SER A 79 -3.89 8.31 7.52
CA SER A 79 -3.69 9.57 6.81
C SER A 79 -3.08 9.35 5.42
N THR A 80 -2.02 8.54 5.32
CA THR A 80 -1.39 8.25 4.03
C THR A 80 -2.29 7.42 3.13
N THR A 81 -3.13 6.54 3.69
CA THR A 81 -4.12 5.79 2.91
C THR A 81 -5.09 6.73 2.22
N THR A 82 -5.64 7.70 2.97
CA THR A 82 -6.56 8.70 2.42
C THR A 82 -5.88 9.50 1.31
N GLN A 83 -4.65 9.93 1.55
CA GLN A 83 -3.90 10.73 0.60
C GLN A 83 -3.61 9.99 -0.70
N VAL A 84 -3.14 8.74 -0.61
CA VAL A 84 -2.81 7.97 -1.81
C VAL A 84 -4.06 7.63 -2.62
N ARG A 85 -5.19 7.35 -1.97
CA ARG A 85 -6.46 7.12 -2.66
C ARG A 85 -6.92 8.36 -3.41
N MET A 86 -6.81 9.51 -2.78
CA MET A 86 -7.19 10.79 -3.39
C MET A 86 -6.32 11.09 -4.61
N ARG A 87 -5.01 10.93 -4.50
CA ARG A 87 -4.08 11.18 -5.60
C ARG A 87 -4.25 10.19 -6.75
N CYS A 88 -4.53 8.92 -6.43
CA CYS A 88 -4.83 7.91 -7.44
C CYS A 88 -6.10 8.26 -8.22
N ARG A 89 -7.16 8.64 -7.50
CA ARG A 89 -8.42 9.03 -8.12
C ARG A 89 -8.24 10.25 -9.01
N ASP A 90 -7.54 11.27 -8.54
CA ASP A 90 -7.28 12.49 -9.31
C ASP A 90 -6.53 12.17 -10.60
N PHE A 91 -5.53 11.28 -10.51
CA PHE A 91 -4.77 10.84 -11.67
C PHE A 91 -5.68 10.12 -12.69
N ILE A 92 -6.49 9.16 -12.21
CA ILE A 92 -7.34 8.33 -13.10
C ILE A 92 -8.43 9.16 -13.75
N THR A 93 -9.10 10.01 -12.98
CA THR A 93 -10.25 10.76 -13.46
C THR A 93 -9.87 12.04 -14.21
N GLY A 94 -8.65 12.50 -14.05
CA GLY A 94 -8.25 13.80 -14.58
C GLY A 94 -8.93 14.99 -13.90
N ASN A 95 -9.66 14.73 -12.81
CA ASN A 95 -10.40 15.77 -12.08
C ASN A 95 -9.53 16.38 -10.99
N HIS A 96 -8.56 17.19 -11.40
CA HIS A 96 -7.61 17.82 -10.49
C HIS A 96 -7.34 19.27 -10.91
N HIS A 97 -6.84 20.05 -9.97
CA HIS A 97 -6.49 21.47 -10.21
C HIS A 97 -5.02 21.63 -10.59
N LEU A 98 -4.42 20.61 -11.16
CA LEU A 98 -3.02 20.57 -11.54
C LEU A 98 -2.87 20.91 -13.03
N PRO A 99 -1.70 21.41 -13.46
CA PRO A 99 -1.50 21.85 -14.85
C PRO A 99 -1.74 20.74 -15.88
N ASP A 100 -1.37 19.48 -15.56
CA ASP A 100 -1.47 18.39 -16.51
C ASP A 100 -1.45 17.03 -15.80
N THR A 101 -1.59 15.97 -16.59
CA THR A 101 -1.59 14.59 -16.11
C THR A 101 -0.24 14.20 -15.50
N ASN A 102 0.87 14.75 -16.03
CA ASN A 102 2.19 14.47 -15.49
C ASN A 102 2.33 14.95 -14.05
N ALA A 103 1.80 16.15 -13.74
CA ALA A 103 1.79 16.67 -12.38
C ALA A 103 0.93 15.79 -11.45
N ALA A 104 -0.22 15.33 -11.94
CA ALA A 104 -1.08 14.43 -11.16
C ALA A 104 -0.37 13.10 -10.89
N ALA A 105 0.32 12.55 -11.89
CA ALA A 105 1.10 11.31 -11.75
C ALA A 105 2.23 11.48 -10.73
N ALA A 106 2.92 12.61 -10.75
CA ALA A 106 4.01 12.89 -9.81
C ALA A 106 3.52 12.92 -8.37
N LEU A 107 2.38 13.56 -8.11
CA LEU A 107 1.79 13.59 -6.78
C LEU A 107 1.30 12.21 -6.33
N PHE A 108 0.79 11.41 -7.26
CA PHE A 108 0.38 10.04 -6.96
C PHE A 108 1.59 9.19 -6.55
N VAL A 109 2.70 9.26 -7.28
CA VAL A 109 3.93 8.55 -6.92
C VAL A 109 4.42 8.96 -5.53
N GLU A 110 4.46 10.25 -5.25
CA GLU A 110 4.90 10.75 -3.94
C GLU A 110 4.02 10.21 -2.82
N ALA A 111 2.71 10.28 -2.97
CA ALA A 111 1.77 9.77 -1.97
C ALA A 111 1.89 8.25 -1.80
N LEU A 112 2.09 7.52 -2.89
CA LEU A 112 2.27 6.07 -2.87
C LEU A 112 3.50 5.67 -2.07
N LEU A 113 4.64 6.27 -2.36
CA LEU A 113 5.88 5.94 -1.67
C LEU A 113 5.83 6.30 -0.19
N THR A 114 5.21 7.42 0.15
CA THR A 114 5.00 7.82 1.54
C THR A 114 4.11 6.81 2.27
N HIS A 115 3.03 6.37 1.63
CA HIS A 115 2.11 5.39 2.20
C HIS A 115 2.79 4.03 2.43
N ILE A 116 3.51 3.54 1.44
CA ILE A 116 4.24 2.27 1.55
C ILE A 116 5.23 2.34 2.72
N ALA A 117 5.98 3.44 2.83
CA ALA A 117 6.95 3.61 3.91
C ALA A 117 6.26 3.64 5.29
N ALA A 118 5.12 4.30 5.40
CA ALA A 118 4.37 4.36 6.67
C ALA A 118 3.86 2.97 7.09
N GLU A 119 3.33 2.20 6.15
CA GLU A 119 2.86 0.84 6.43
C GLU A 119 4.01 -0.08 6.84
N GLU A 120 5.11 -0.03 6.12
CA GLU A 120 6.25 -0.90 6.42
C GLU A 120 6.90 -0.54 7.76
N ALA A 121 6.92 0.74 8.12
CA ALA A 121 7.39 1.15 9.44
C ALA A 121 6.48 0.61 10.54
N TRP A 122 5.18 0.61 10.32
CA TRP A 122 4.21 0.03 11.25
C TRP A 122 4.43 -1.48 11.39
N PHE A 123 4.54 -2.20 10.28
CA PHE A 123 4.78 -3.65 10.31
C PHE A 123 6.07 -3.99 11.04
N ALA A 124 7.14 -3.23 10.83
CA ALA A 124 8.41 -3.43 11.51
C ALA A 124 8.27 -3.27 13.03
N ARG A 125 7.54 -2.24 13.47
CA ARG A 125 7.28 -2.02 14.89
C ARG A 125 6.46 -3.16 15.49
N GLU A 126 5.47 -3.66 14.75
CA GLU A 126 4.63 -4.77 15.22
C GLU A 126 5.43 -6.05 15.34
N GLN A 127 6.32 -6.32 14.39
CA GLN A 127 7.19 -7.50 14.46
C GLN A 127 8.17 -7.41 15.62
N GLN A 128 8.74 -6.24 15.87
CA GLN A 128 9.62 -6.02 17.01
C GLN A 128 8.87 -6.23 18.33
N TYR A 129 7.67 -5.68 18.43
CA TYR A 129 6.82 -5.87 19.61
C TYR A 129 6.56 -7.37 19.85
N ARG A 130 6.27 -8.14 18.80
CA ARG A 130 5.99 -9.57 18.91
C ARG A 130 7.23 -10.39 19.26
N THR A 131 8.41 -9.92 18.92
CA THR A 131 9.66 -10.54 19.36
C THR A 131 9.82 -10.39 20.88
N GLU A 132 9.47 -9.22 21.42
CA GLU A 132 9.56 -8.93 22.86
C GLU A 132 8.38 -9.50 23.64
N HIS A 133 7.22 -9.63 23.00
CA HIS A 133 5.96 -10.06 23.62
C HIS A 133 5.35 -11.18 22.76
N PRO A 134 5.91 -12.41 22.81
CA PRO A 134 5.38 -13.50 22.00
C PRO A 134 3.90 -13.78 22.28
N TRP A 135 3.17 -14.18 21.24
CA TRP A 135 1.76 -14.55 21.40
C TRP A 135 1.63 -15.79 22.29
N ALA A 136 0.69 -15.74 23.21
CA ALA A 136 0.51 -16.79 24.20
C ALA A 136 0.11 -18.13 23.57
N ASP A 137 -0.57 -18.10 22.44
CA ASP A 137 -1.06 -19.27 21.71
C ASP A 137 -0.19 -19.67 20.56
N ALA A 138 0.96 -19.08 20.44
CA ALA A 138 1.84 -19.29 19.30
C ALA A 138 2.43 -20.69 19.24
#